data_57d8913c6c9b14ded904cea31de71e19
#
_entry.id   57d8913c6c9b14ded904cea31de71e19
#
_cell.length_a   1.000
_cell.length_b   1.000
_cell.length_c   1.000
_cell.angle_alpha   90.00
_cell.angle_beta   90.00
_cell.angle_gamma   90.00
#
_symmetry.space_group_name_H-M   'P 1'
#
loop_
_entity.id
_entity.type
_entity.pdbx_description
1 polymer ?
#
loop_
_entity_poly.entity_id
_entity_poly.type
_entity_poly.pdbx_seq_one_letter_code
_entity_poly.pdbx_strand_id
1 'polypeptide(L)'
;MMLRCLIVDDSPRFLGAARSLLEGQGLAVVAVASTSVEALRQIEAVDPDVALVDVDLGDESGFDLARRINRETSLDPSKVILISTYAEEDLTDLIDTTPAAGFLSKAHLSARAIREILTNTGDANAPRDR
;
A
#
# COMPACT_ATOMS: atom_id res chain seq x y z
N MET A 1 4.60 3.73 19.24
CA MET A 1 5.34 4.13 18.04
C MET A 1 4.39 4.26 16.87
N MET A 2 4.49 5.34 16.10
CA MET A 2 3.59 5.55 14.97
C MET A 2 4.04 4.74 13.77
N LEU A 3 3.07 4.11 13.11
CA LEU A 3 3.33 3.41 11.85
C LEU A 3 3.61 4.47 10.77
N ARG A 4 4.70 4.30 10.04
CA ARG A 4 5.14 5.25 9.02
C ARG A 4 4.64 4.79 7.65
N CYS A 5 3.89 5.65 6.99
CA CYS A 5 3.14 5.28 5.79
C CYS A 5 3.56 6.11 4.59
N LEU A 6 3.76 5.44 3.45
CA LEU A 6 3.92 6.07 2.14
C LEU A 6 2.62 5.82 1.36
N ILE A 7 2.09 6.86 0.70
CA ILE A 7 0.89 6.72 -0.12
C ILE A 7 1.25 7.03 -1.56
N VAL A 8 0.91 6.11 -2.47
CA VAL A 8 1.17 6.26 -3.90
C VAL A 8 -0.15 6.31 -4.65
N ASP A 9 -0.44 7.46 -5.25
CA ASP A 9 -1.70 7.68 -5.96
C ASP A 9 -1.52 8.90 -6.87
N ASP A 10 -2.07 8.84 -8.08
CA ASP A 10 -1.92 9.96 -9.01
C ASP A 10 -2.93 11.09 -8.79
N SER A 11 -3.83 10.96 -7.81
CA SER A 11 -4.82 11.98 -7.49
C SER A 11 -4.35 12.80 -6.29
N PRO A 12 -4.01 14.10 -6.50
CA PRO A 12 -3.64 14.96 -5.37
C PRO A 12 -4.75 15.08 -4.35
N ARG A 13 -6.01 15.06 -4.80
CA ARG A 13 -7.16 15.14 -3.91
C ARG A 13 -7.20 13.93 -2.97
N PHE A 14 -7.02 12.74 -3.52
CA PHE A 14 -7.02 11.54 -2.69
C PHE A 14 -5.84 11.55 -1.73
N LEU A 15 -4.66 11.92 -2.21
CA LEU A 15 -3.46 11.98 -1.36
C LEU A 15 -3.70 12.87 -0.14
N GLY A 16 -4.28 14.05 -0.37
CA GLY A 16 -4.57 14.98 0.72
C GLY A 16 -5.60 14.44 1.70
N ALA A 17 -6.68 13.86 1.17
CA ALA A 17 -7.74 13.31 2.02
C ALA A 17 -7.25 12.11 2.83
N ALA A 18 -6.52 11.22 2.19
CA ALA A 18 -5.98 10.02 2.85
C ALA A 18 -4.98 10.41 3.94
N ARG A 19 -4.12 11.39 3.64
CA ARG A 19 -3.16 11.87 4.62
C ARG A 19 -3.86 12.42 5.86
N SER A 20 -4.86 13.28 5.67
CA SER A 20 -5.60 13.83 6.79
C SER A 20 -6.30 12.76 7.60
N LEU A 21 -6.93 11.82 6.92
CA LEU A 21 -7.64 10.73 7.59
C LEU A 21 -6.69 9.90 8.44
N LEU A 22 -5.60 9.45 7.84
CA LEU A 22 -4.69 8.52 8.51
C LEU A 22 -3.92 9.21 9.63
N GLU A 23 -3.50 10.46 9.43
CA GLU A 23 -2.83 11.20 10.49
C GLU A 23 -3.77 11.45 11.67
N GLY A 24 -5.05 11.70 11.37
CA GLY A 24 -6.05 11.83 12.43
C GLY A 24 -6.28 10.54 13.20
N GLN A 25 -5.90 9.41 12.63
CA GLN A 25 -6.05 8.10 13.24
C GLN A 25 -4.75 7.55 13.82
N GLY A 26 -3.72 8.38 13.89
CA GLY A 26 -2.49 8.02 14.58
C GLY A 26 -1.39 7.42 13.72
N LEU A 27 -1.51 7.48 12.40
CA LEU A 27 -0.42 7.08 11.52
C LEU A 27 0.43 8.30 11.15
N ALA A 28 1.68 8.06 10.77
CA ALA A 28 2.54 9.12 10.26
C ALA A 28 2.67 8.94 8.75
N VAL A 29 2.11 9.87 7.97
CA VAL A 29 2.29 9.83 6.51
C VAL A 29 3.60 10.54 6.21
N VAL A 30 4.65 9.75 5.99
CA VAL A 30 6.01 10.29 5.86
C VAL A 30 6.35 10.70 4.44
N ALA A 31 5.61 10.23 3.45
CA ALA A 31 5.83 10.61 2.06
C ALA A 31 4.60 10.28 1.22
N VAL A 32 4.48 10.97 0.09
CA VAL A 32 3.48 10.66 -0.93
C VAL A 32 4.20 10.62 -2.26
N ALA A 33 3.65 9.89 -3.22
CA ALA A 33 4.20 9.81 -4.57
C ALA A 33 3.06 9.66 -5.56
N SER A 34 3.25 10.19 -6.76
CA SER A 34 2.21 10.12 -7.79
C SER A 34 2.64 9.33 -9.02
N THR A 35 3.90 8.88 -9.08
CA THR A 35 4.40 8.06 -10.17
C THR A 35 5.24 6.91 -9.62
N SER A 36 5.49 5.90 -10.47
CA SER A 36 6.33 4.78 -10.07
C SER A 36 7.75 5.21 -9.73
N VAL A 37 8.32 6.09 -10.53
CA VAL A 37 9.69 6.57 -10.30
C VAL A 37 9.78 7.27 -8.95
N GLU A 38 8.81 8.14 -8.67
CA GLU A 38 8.78 8.86 -7.42
C GLU A 38 8.58 7.92 -6.24
N ALA A 39 7.70 6.92 -6.40
CA ALA A 39 7.44 5.94 -5.34
C ALA A 39 8.69 5.16 -5.00
N LEU A 40 9.42 4.67 -6.01
CA LEU A 40 10.64 3.92 -5.76
C LEU A 40 11.69 4.77 -5.06
N ARG A 41 11.80 6.03 -5.46
CA ARG A 41 12.74 6.96 -4.82
C ARG A 41 12.36 7.21 -3.35
N GLN A 42 11.08 7.40 -3.08
CA GLN A 42 10.64 7.66 -1.72
C GLN A 42 10.81 6.45 -0.82
N ILE A 43 10.60 5.25 -1.34
CA ILE A 43 10.81 4.04 -0.55
C ILE A 43 12.25 3.98 -0.05
N GLU A 44 13.22 4.28 -0.94
CA GLU A 44 14.62 4.26 -0.54
C GLU A 44 14.94 5.38 0.43
N ALA A 45 14.29 6.54 0.27
CA ALA A 45 14.59 7.70 1.09
C ALA A 45 14.02 7.60 2.50
N VAL A 46 12.80 7.06 2.66
CA VAL A 46 12.12 7.11 3.95
C VAL A 46 11.96 5.74 4.63
N ASP A 47 12.17 4.66 3.90
CA ASP A 47 12.05 3.29 4.43
C ASP A 47 10.75 3.15 5.24
N PRO A 48 9.59 3.20 4.57
CA PRO A 48 8.32 3.21 5.30
C PRO A 48 7.99 1.86 5.92
N ASP A 49 7.10 1.88 6.91
CA ASP A 49 6.58 0.65 7.51
C ASP A 49 5.50 0.03 6.65
N VAL A 50 4.82 0.84 5.83
CA VAL A 50 3.80 0.37 4.90
C VAL A 50 3.73 1.31 3.71
N ALA A 51 3.51 0.75 2.53
CA ALA A 51 3.28 1.52 1.31
C ALA A 51 1.90 1.18 0.78
N LEU A 52 1.05 2.19 0.67
CA LEU A 52 -0.27 2.04 0.05
C LEU A 52 -0.12 2.39 -1.41
N VAL A 53 -0.43 1.47 -2.30
CA VAL A 53 -0.20 1.64 -3.74
C VAL A 53 -1.52 1.51 -4.49
N ASP A 54 -1.96 2.60 -5.10
CA ASP A 54 -3.14 2.56 -5.96
C ASP A 54 -2.86 1.67 -7.16
N VAL A 55 -3.78 0.78 -7.48
CA VAL A 55 -3.62 -0.12 -8.61
C VAL A 55 -3.68 0.62 -9.95
N ASP A 56 -4.30 1.80 -9.97
CA ASP A 56 -4.44 2.61 -11.17
C ASP A 56 -3.72 3.95 -10.96
N LEU A 57 -2.58 4.10 -11.60
CA LEU A 57 -1.76 5.31 -11.50
C LEU A 57 -1.82 6.12 -12.79
N GLY A 58 -2.95 6.09 -13.48
CA GLY A 58 -3.10 6.79 -14.74
C GLY A 58 -2.45 6.01 -15.86
N ASP A 59 -1.30 6.48 -16.31
CA ASP A 59 -0.56 5.80 -17.38
C ASP A 59 0.18 4.58 -16.90
N GLU A 60 0.25 4.36 -15.58
CA GLU A 60 1.03 3.27 -15.00
C GLU A 60 0.11 2.36 -14.19
N SER A 61 0.56 1.11 -14.02
CA SER A 61 -0.16 0.13 -13.21
C SER A 61 0.47 -0.01 -11.84
N GLY A 62 -0.36 0.10 -10.79
CA GLY A 62 0.10 -0.14 -9.44
C GLY A 62 0.51 -1.58 -9.20
N PHE A 63 -0.09 -2.52 -9.95
CA PHE A 63 0.35 -3.92 -9.87
C PHE A 63 1.78 -4.06 -10.36
N ASP A 64 2.10 -3.39 -11.47
CA ASP A 64 3.49 -3.41 -11.98
C ASP A 64 4.44 -2.73 -11.01
N LEU A 65 4.00 -1.64 -10.39
CA LEU A 65 4.82 -0.96 -9.39
C LEU A 65 5.10 -1.87 -8.20
N ALA A 66 4.10 -2.60 -7.72
CA ALA A 66 4.30 -3.53 -6.60
C ALA A 66 5.35 -4.58 -6.95
N ARG A 67 5.33 -5.08 -8.20
CA ARG A 67 6.36 -6.03 -8.64
C ARG A 67 7.74 -5.40 -8.68
N ARG A 68 7.82 -4.14 -9.13
CA ARG A 68 9.10 -3.42 -9.15
C ARG A 68 9.61 -3.16 -7.74
N ILE A 69 8.71 -2.81 -6.83
CA ILE A 69 9.11 -2.61 -5.43
C ILE A 69 9.76 -3.88 -4.89
N ASN A 70 9.16 -5.03 -5.18
CA ASN A 70 9.68 -6.31 -4.71
C ASN A 70 11.05 -6.62 -5.31
N ARG A 71 11.27 -6.27 -6.59
CA ARG A 71 12.54 -6.59 -7.27
C ARG A 71 13.63 -5.56 -7.03
N GLU A 72 13.25 -4.28 -6.89
CA GLU A 72 14.21 -3.19 -6.98
C GLU A 72 14.48 -2.48 -5.66
N THR A 73 13.72 -2.81 -4.61
CA THR A 73 13.92 -2.16 -3.31
C THR A 73 14.03 -3.21 -2.21
N SER A 74 14.43 -2.75 -1.03
CA SER A 74 14.52 -3.60 0.14
C SER A 74 13.19 -3.72 0.89
N LEU A 75 12.14 -3.04 0.41
CA LEU A 75 10.85 -3.10 1.10
C LEU A 75 10.21 -4.48 0.89
N ASP A 76 9.89 -5.12 2.00
CA ASP A 76 9.27 -6.45 1.97
C ASP A 76 7.85 -6.35 1.40
N PRO A 77 7.43 -7.28 0.53
CA PRO A 77 6.06 -7.28 0.02
C PRO A 77 4.99 -7.32 1.11
N SER A 78 5.32 -7.85 2.29
CA SER A 78 4.37 -7.87 3.40
C SER A 78 4.06 -6.48 3.94
N LYS A 79 4.76 -5.46 3.44
CA LYS A 79 4.54 -4.06 3.81
C LYS A 79 3.86 -3.27 2.69
N VAL A 80 3.44 -3.93 1.62
CA VAL A 80 2.77 -3.28 0.49
C VAL A 80 1.29 -3.64 0.50
N ILE A 81 0.44 -2.63 0.50
CA ILE A 81 -1.01 -2.82 0.43
C ILE A 81 -1.53 -2.14 -0.82
N LEU A 82 -2.23 -2.90 -1.65
CA LEU A 82 -2.85 -2.35 -2.85
C LEU A 82 -4.15 -1.68 -2.47
N ILE A 83 -4.42 -0.50 -3.04
CA ILE A 83 -5.67 0.21 -2.80
C ILE A 83 -6.34 0.52 -4.13
N SER A 84 -7.67 0.62 -4.13
CA SER A 84 -8.42 0.86 -5.36
C SER A 84 -9.83 1.33 -5.07
N THR A 85 -10.42 2.06 -6.03
CA THR A 85 -11.85 2.34 -6.01
C THR A 85 -12.66 1.16 -6.53
N TYR A 86 -12.00 0.20 -7.21
CA TYR A 86 -12.68 -1.00 -7.71
C TYR A 86 -12.86 -2.01 -6.59
N ALA A 87 -13.85 -2.88 -6.77
CA ALA A 87 -14.08 -3.95 -5.80
C ALA A 87 -12.98 -5.02 -5.92
N GLU A 88 -12.65 -5.64 -4.79
CA GLU A 88 -11.63 -6.68 -4.76
C GLU A 88 -11.95 -7.83 -5.70
N GLU A 89 -13.22 -8.25 -5.74
CA GLU A 89 -13.61 -9.40 -6.56
C GLU A 89 -13.42 -9.14 -8.06
N ASP A 90 -13.37 -7.88 -8.48
CA ASP A 90 -13.15 -7.53 -9.88
C ASP A 90 -11.67 -7.62 -10.25
N LEU A 91 -10.79 -7.71 -9.27
CA LEU A 91 -9.34 -7.66 -9.46
C LEU A 91 -8.64 -8.90 -8.90
N THR A 92 -9.39 -9.94 -8.57
CA THR A 92 -8.86 -11.11 -7.85
C THR A 92 -7.61 -11.71 -8.51
N ASP A 93 -7.67 -11.93 -9.82
CA ASP A 93 -6.53 -12.56 -10.51
C ASP A 93 -5.27 -11.70 -10.41
N LEU A 94 -5.42 -10.38 -10.56
CA LEU A 94 -4.28 -9.47 -10.50
C LEU A 94 -3.74 -9.37 -9.07
N ILE A 95 -4.62 -9.33 -8.09
CA ILE A 95 -4.22 -9.27 -6.68
C ILE A 95 -3.46 -10.53 -6.29
N ASP A 96 -3.99 -11.70 -6.68
CA ASP A 96 -3.42 -12.98 -6.29
C ASP A 96 -2.02 -13.21 -6.87
N THR A 97 -1.71 -12.55 -7.99
CA THR A 97 -0.42 -12.73 -8.65
C THR A 97 0.57 -11.60 -8.35
N THR A 98 0.20 -10.67 -7.47
CA THR A 98 1.03 -9.51 -7.15
C THR A 98 1.63 -9.64 -5.77
N PRO A 99 2.95 -9.40 -5.62
CA PRO A 99 3.58 -9.49 -4.29
C PRO A 99 3.17 -8.31 -3.42
N ALA A 100 2.24 -8.55 -2.52
CA ALA A 100 1.71 -7.53 -1.61
C ALA A 100 1.08 -8.21 -0.40
N ALA A 101 0.92 -7.44 0.67
CA ALA A 101 0.29 -7.93 1.89
C ALA A 101 -1.20 -8.17 1.71
N GLY A 102 -1.84 -7.33 0.90
CA GLY A 102 -3.26 -7.45 0.72
C GLY A 102 -3.81 -6.29 -0.11
N PHE A 103 -5.12 -6.21 -0.13
CA PHE A 103 -5.87 -5.23 -0.91
C PHE A 103 -6.86 -4.52 0.00
N LEU A 104 -7.08 -3.24 -0.25
CA LEU A 104 -8.00 -2.43 0.54
C LEU A 104 -8.75 -1.49 -0.38
N SER A 105 -10.07 -1.52 -0.31
CA SER A 105 -10.89 -0.55 -1.03
C SER A 105 -10.64 0.84 -0.46
N LYS A 106 -10.51 1.84 -1.32
CA LYS A 106 -10.36 3.22 -0.85
C LYS A 106 -11.51 3.65 0.05
N ALA A 107 -12.71 3.11 -0.18
CA ALA A 107 -13.88 3.44 0.63
C ALA A 107 -13.75 2.92 2.06
N HIS A 108 -12.90 1.93 2.29
CA HIS A 108 -12.70 1.33 3.61
C HIS A 108 -11.34 1.64 4.21
N LEU A 109 -10.65 2.62 3.66
CA LEU A 109 -9.32 2.99 4.14
C LEU A 109 -9.39 3.51 5.57
N SER A 110 -8.58 2.92 6.45
CA SER A 110 -8.46 3.34 7.84
C SER A 110 -7.16 2.81 8.42
N ALA A 111 -6.69 3.43 9.49
CA ALA A 111 -5.51 2.94 10.19
C ALA A 111 -5.74 1.52 10.70
N ARG A 112 -6.94 1.24 11.20
CA ARG A 112 -7.27 -0.09 11.71
C ARG A 112 -7.20 -1.14 10.62
N ALA A 113 -7.77 -0.84 9.45
CA ALA A 113 -7.76 -1.79 8.33
C ALA A 113 -6.34 -2.07 7.88
N ILE A 114 -5.51 -1.03 7.82
CA ILE A 114 -4.09 -1.18 7.45
C ILE A 114 -3.38 -2.08 8.45
N ARG A 115 -3.57 -1.82 9.74
CA ARG A 115 -2.93 -2.62 10.77
C ARG A 115 -3.39 -4.07 10.75
N GLU A 116 -4.65 -4.30 10.47
CA GLU A 116 -5.18 -5.67 10.38
C GLU A 116 -4.52 -6.44 9.24
N ILE A 117 -4.35 -5.80 8.09
CA ILE A 117 -3.71 -6.46 6.96
C ILE A 117 -2.25 -6.76 7.28
N LEU A 118 -1.53 -5.81 7.88
CA LEU A 118 -0.13 -6.02 8.23
C LEU A 118 0.03 -7.12 9.27
N THR A 119 -0.87 -7.17 10.25
CA THR A 119 -0.84 -8.20 11.28
C THR A 119 -1.12 -9.57 10.69
N ASN A 120 -2.12 -9.67 9.81
CA ASN A 120 -2.44 -10.94 9.16
C ASN A 120 -1.28 -11.44 8.32
N THR A 121 -0.60 -10.52 7.62
CA THR A 121 0.55 -10.89 6.81
C THR A 121 1.69 -11.37 7.69
N GLY A 122 1.91 -10.71 8.84
CA GLY A 122 2.89 -11.18 9.80
C GLY A 122 2.55 -12.57 10.31
N ASP A 123 1.27 -12.84 10.51
CA ASP A 123 0.80 -14.14 10.95
C ASP A 123 0.86 -15.18 9.83
N ALA A 124 1.03 -14.75 8.60
CA ALA A 124 1.09 -15.68 7.47
C ALA A 124 2.24 -16.66 7.58
N ASN A 125 3.25 -16.34 8.37
CA ASN A 125 4.38 -17.24 8.61
C ASN A 125 4.04 -18.30 9.64
N ALA A 126 2.96 -18.15 10.38
CA ALA A 126 2.53 -19.15 11.35
C ALA A 126 1.75 -20.24 10.64
N PRO A 127 1.70 -21.45 11.21
CA PRO A 127 0.87 -22.51 10.65
C PRO A 127 -0.58 -22.07 10.64
N ARG A 128 -1.15 -22.07 9.49
CA ARG A 128 -2.50 -21.66 9.42
C ARG A 128 -3.42 -22.68 9.85
N ASP A 129 -3.13 -23.58 9.78
CA ASP A 129 -3.88 -24.38 10.15
C ASP A 129 -4.84 -24.32 10.36
N ARG A 130 -4.84 -24.19 10.27
CA ARG A 130 -5.75 -24.13 10.55
C ARG A 130 -6.47 -24.64 9.89
#